data_e72871a50198fb17e72f0debc3c6c02e
#
_entry.id   e72871a50198fb17e72f0debc3c6c02e
#
_cell.length_a   1.000
_cell.length_b   1.000
_cell.length_c   1.000
_cell.angle_alpha   90.00
_cell.angle_beta   90.00
_cell.angle_gamma   90.00
#
_symmetry.space_group_name_H-M   'P 1'
#
loop_
_entity.id
_entity.type
_entity.pdbx_description
1 polymer ?
#
loop_
_entity_poly.entity_id
_entity_poly.type
_entity_poly.pdbx_seq_one_letter_code
_entity_poly.pdbx_strand_id
1 'polypeptide(L)'
;MSRVVVVTTGGTIASVADDRGVLRPARTGAELLGDEGDRGVQVIDMMAKDSSQLTIADWDRIASAISAAVEDGTDGVVITHGTDTLEETALWLELTYDGAAPVVLTGAAKTADAPDADGPTNLRDAVALAGSADAQGLGVLICFGGAVLAPLGTHKGSAGFNGPEVVDRKERPFLGTVSAVAAPRVDVVACYLGADAVALDACVAAGARGVVLEALGAGNAGDLIVEAVQRHCAAGVTVAVSTRVPNGRVAASYGPGRALADAGALVMPRLRPPQARVLLMAALATCSPVGEVVARWG
;
A
#
# COMPACT_ATOMS: atom_id res chain seq x y z
N MET A 1 -15.04 10.95 25.47
CA MET A 1 -13.74 10.36 25.04
C MET A 1 -14.00 9.69 23.72
N SER A 2 -13.15 9.92 22.74
CA SER A 2 -13.25 9.23 21.45
C SER A 2 -12.97 7.73 21.65
N ARG A 3 -13.73 6.89 20.97
CA ARG A 3 -13.59 5.43 20.97
C ARG A 3 -12.74 5.04 19.77
N VAL A 4 -11.55 4.51 20.02
CA VAL A 4 -10.60 4.08 18.98
C VAL A 4 -10.41 2.57 19.05
N VAL A 5 -10.40 1.89 17.91
CA VAL A 5 -10.08 0.47 17.80
C VAL A 5 -8.68 0.31 17.20
N VAL A 6 -7.81 -0.42 17.89
CA VAL A 6 -6.47 -0.81 17.41
C VAL A 6 -6.52 -2.25 16.93
N VAL A 7 -6.25 -2.47 15.66
CA VAL A 7 -6.13 -3.79 15.03
C VAL A 7 -4.66 -4.11 14.82
N THR A 8 -4.17 -5.18 15.41
CA THR A 8 -2.76 -5.57 15.27
C THR A 8 -2.59 -6.59 14.14
N THR A 9 -1.57 -6.37 13.30
CA THR A 9 -1.22 -7.33 12.24
C THR A 9 0.19 -7.90 12.39
N GLY A 10 0.97 -7.41 13.35
CA GLY A 10 2.36 -7.79 13.59
C GLY A 10 3.35 -6.71 13.14
N GLY A 11 4.41 -7.10 12.47
CA GLY A 11 5.48 -6.21 12.02
C GLY A 11 6.50 -5.85 13.10
N THR A 12 7.47 -5.00 12.75
CA THR A 12 8.60 -4.60 13.61
C THR A 12 8.15 -3.99 14.94
N ILE A 13 7.04 -3.24 14.93
CA ILE A 13 6.47 -2.62 16.13
C ILE A 13 6.12 -3.65 17.24
N ALA A 14 5.77 -4.87 16.85
CA ALA A 14 5.46 -5.98 17.75
C ALA A 14 6.60 -6.99 17.88
N SER A 15 7.73 -6.78 17.18
CA SER A 15 8.80 -7.77 17.09
C SER A 15 9.79 -7.64 18.23
N VAL A 16 10.21 -8.79 18.72
CA VAL A 16 11.33 -8.97 19.68
C VAL A 16 12.28 -10.04 19.15
N ALA A 17 13.53 -10.00 19.59
CA ALA A 17 14.49 -11.03 19.25
C ALA A 17 14.21 -12.33 20.01
N ASP A 18 14.20 -13.48 19.31
CA ASP A 18 14.19 -14.79 19.94
C ASP A 18 15.61 -15.17 20.44
N ASP A 19 15.73 -16.34 21.08
CA ASP A 19 17.00 -16.86 21.64
C ASP A 19 18.13 -16.98 20.59
N ARG A 20 17.81 -16.93 19.30
CA ARG A 20 18.72 -16.98 18.18
C ARG A 20 18.97 -15.61 17.56
N GLY A 21 18.39 -14.54 18.12
CA GLY A 21 18.47 -13.19 17.59
C GLY A 21 17.57 -12.94 16.37
N VAL A 22 16.63 -13.86 16.07
CA VAL A 22 15.68 -13.69 14.96
C VAL A 22 14.48 -12.87 15.45
N LEU A 23 14.19 -11.79 14.73
CA LEU A 23 13.08 -10.90 15.07
C LEU A 23 11.75 -11.55 14.68
N ARG A 24 10.80 -11.62 15.63
CA ARG A 24 9.44 -12.14 15.41
C ARG A 24 8.41 -11.27 16.07
N PRO A 25 7.26 -11.01 15.43
CA PRO A 25 6.13 -10.36 16.09
C PRO A 25 5.64 -11.23 17.23
N ALA A 26 5.80 -10.77 18.48
CA ALA A 26 5.46 -11.50 19.69
C ALA A 26 4.70 -10.66 20.73
N ARG A 27 4.67 -9.33 20.58
CA ARG A 27 3.91 -8.43 21.45
C ARG A 27 2.45 -8.39 21.03
N THR A 28 1.55 -8.50 22.01
CA THR A 28 0.11 -8.27 21.85
C THR A 28 -0.19 -6.77 21.74
N GLY A 29 -1.35 -6.42 21.22
CA GLY A 29 -1.78 -5.02 21.16
C GLY A 29 -1.91 -4.37 22.55
N ALA A 30 -2.33 -5.13 23.55
CA ALA A 30 -2.37 -4.65 24.93
C ALA A 30 -0.96 -4.31 25.48
N GLU A 31 0.04 -5.13 25.18
CA GLU A 31 1.43 -4.85 25.55
C GLU A 31 2.01 -3.65 24.77
N LEU A 32 1.58 -3.42 23.52
CA LEU A 32 2.00 -2.27 22.72
C LEU A 32 1.42 -0.96 23.25
N LEU A 33 0.17 -0.99 23.71
CA LEU A 33 -0.52 0.20 24.26
C LEU A 33 -0.06 0.54 25.67
N GLY A 34 0.34 -0.45 26.50
CA GLY A 34 0.66 -0.22 27.89
C GLY A 34 -0.46 0.54 28.62
N ASP A 35 -0.10 1.58 29.38
CA ASP A 35 -1.06 2.40 30.14
C ASP A 35 -2.04 3.22 29.27
N GLU A 36 -1.82 3.33 27.95
CA GLU A 36 -2.75 4.01 27.04
C GLU A 36 -4.02 3.18 26.79
N GLY A 37 -3.99 1.86 27.04
CA GLY A 37 -5.16 0.97 26.93
C GLY A 37 -6.33 1.34 27.86
N ASP A 38 -6.08 2.09 28.95
CA ASP A 38 -7.11 2.53 29.90
C ASP A 38 -7.95 3.73 29.38
N ARG A 39 -7.63 4.28 28.21
CA ARG A 39 -8.24 5.53 27.69
C ARG A 39 -9.38 5.33 26.68
N GLY A 40 -10.07 4.20 26.72
CA GLY A 40 -11.17 3.92 25.79
C GLY A 40 -10.71 3.37 24.43
N VAL A 41 -9.51 2.78 24.40
CA VAL A 41 -8.97 2.09 23.23
C VAL A 41 -9.30 0.60 23.32
N GLN A 42 -9.99 0.09 22.30
CA GLN A 42 -10.24 -1.34 22.16
C GLN A 42 -9.16 -1.99 21.29
N VAL A 43 -8.71 -3.19 21.65
CA VAL A 43 -7.69 -3.94 20.91
C VAL A 43 -8.30 -5.16 20.24
N ILE A 44 -7.92 -5.40 18.99
CA ILE A 44 -8.21 -6.63 18.23
C ILE A 44 -6.86 -7.21 17.78
N ASP A 45 -6.37 -8.23 18.48
CA ASP A 45 -5.19 -8.98 18.07
C ASP A 45 -5.56 -9.91 16.89
N MET A 46 -5.43 -9.41 15.67
CA MET A 46 -5.88 -10.11 14.47
C MET A 46 -4.85 -11.11 13.98
N MET A 47 -3.60 -10.70 13.89
CA MET A 47 -2.50 -11.54 13.40
C MET A 47 -1.15 -11.05 13.90
N ALA A 48 -0.14 -11.93 13.87
CA ALA A 48 1.24 -11.63 14.24
C ALA A 48 2.17 -12.06 13.08
N LYS A 49 2.08 -11.33 11.94
CA LYS A 49 2.84 -11.63 10.73
C LYS A 49 3.95 -10.61 10.48
N ASP A 50 5.04 -11.06 9.88
CA ASP A 50 5.89 -10.17 9.10
C ASP A 50 5.10 -9.70 7.86
N SER A 51 5.20 -8.42 7.51
CA SER A 51 4.37 -7.86 6.43
C SER A 51 4.73 -8.41 5.05
N SER A 52 5.95 -8.94 4.87
CA SER A 52 6.35 -9.67 3.65
C SER A 52 5.60 -11.00 3.47
N GLN A 53 4.96 -11.51 4.54
CA GLN A 53 4.18 -12.75 4.55
C GLN A 53 2.66 -12.51 4.49
N LEU A 54 2.23 -11.24 4.41
CA LEU A 54 0.83 -10.93 4.21
C LEU A 54 0.37 -11.41 2.83
N THR A 55 -0.87 -11.85 2.79
CA THR A 55 -1.53 -12.29 1.56
C THR A 55 -2.64 -11.32 1.17
N ILE A 56 -3.12 -11.44 -0.06
CA ILE A 56 -4.27 -10.68 -0.54
C ILE A 56 -5.51 -10.92 0.34
N ALA A 57 -5.69 -12.15 0.86
CA ALA A 57 -6.78 -12.48 1.79
C ALA A 57 -6.65 -11.76 3.15
N ASP A 58 -5.45 -11.40 3.57
CA ASP A 58 -5.27 -10.62 4.79
C ASP A 58 -5.78 -9.18 4.63
N TRP A 59 -5.76 -8.60 3.42
CA TRP A 59 -6.39 -7.30 3.15
C TRP A 59 -7.90 -7.35 3.35
N ASP A 60 -8.59 -8.42 2.91
CA ASP A 60 -10.03 -8.60 3.14
C ASP A 60 -10.34 -8.76 4.64
N ARG A 61 -9.49 -9.46 5.39
CA ARG A 61 -9.62 -9.58 6.85
C ARG A 61 -9.47 -8.23 7.55
N ILE A 62 -8.49 -7.43 7.15
CA ILE A 62 -8.28 -6.07 7.67
C ILE A 62 -9.50 -5.20 7.35
N ALA A 63 -9.96 -5.20 6.10
CA ALA A 63 -11.14 -4.45 5.68
C ALA A 63 -12.41 -4.86 6.48
N SER A 64 -12.60 -6.16 6.72
CA SER A 64 -13.71 -6.67 7.53
C SER A 64 -13.64 -6.21 8.98
N ALA A 65 -12.44 -6.17 9.59
CA ALA A 65 -12.28 -5.66 10.95
C ALA A 65 -12.54 -4.16 11.05
N ILE A 66 -12.11 -3.38 10.03
CA ILE A 66 -12.42 -1.95 9.94
C ILE A 66 -13.95 -1.76 9.87
N SER A 67 -14.63 -2.48 8.97
CA SER A 67 -16.09 -2.37 8.81
C SER A 67 -16.82 -2.70 10.09
N ALA A 68 -16.47 -3.81 10.76
CA ALA A 68 -17.07 -4.21 12.03
C ALA A 68 -16.86 -3.15 13.14
N ALA A 69 -15.66 -2.56 13.24
CA ALA A 69 -15.38 -1.51 14.21
C ALA A 69 -16.21 -0.25 13.92
N VAL A 70 -16.35 0.14 12.67
CA VAL A 70 -17.15 1.31 12.24
C VAL A 70 -18.64 1.08 12.49
N GLU A 71 -19.16 -0.12 12.19
CA GLU A 71 -20.56 -0.50 12.47
C GLU A 71 -20.87 -0.51 13.98
N ASP A 72 -19.88 -0.83 14.83
CA ASP A 72 -19.97 -0.77 16.29
C ASP A 72 -19.79 0.66 16.86
N GLY A 73 -19.66 1.67 15.97
CA GLY A 73 -19.66 3.09 16.33
C GLY A 73 -18.31 3.60 16.86
N THR A 74 -17.18 3.10 16.34
CA THR A 74 -15.86 3.69 16.65
C THR A 74 -15.68 5.04 15.95
N ASP A 75 -14.94 5.94 16.60
CA ASP A 75 -14.58 7.24 16.02
C ASP A 75 -13.39 7.12 15.05
N GLY A 76 -12.57 6.07 15.18
CA GLY A 76 -11.46 5.80 14.28
C GLY A 76 -10.80 4.45 14.51
N VAL A 77 -10.05 3.97 13.52
CA VAL A 77 -9.35 2.67 13.55
C VAL A 77 -7.86 2.89 13.34
N VAL A 78 -7.04 2.23 14.15
CA VAL A 78 -5.58 2.17 13.96
C VAL A 78 -5.19 0.75 13.54
N ILE A 79 -4.34 0.64 12.53
CA ILE A 79 -3.76 -0.65 12.09
C ILE A 79 -2.26 -0.61 12.37
N THR A 80 -1.76 -1.45 13.29
CA THR A 80 -0.30 -1.66 13.38
C THR A 80 0.14 -2.62 12.28
N HIS A 81 1.20 -2.26 11.55
CA HIS A 81 1.58 -2.97 10.34
C HIS A 81 3.12 -3.01 10.19
N GLY A 82 3.64 -4.07 9.60
CA GLY A 82 5.04 -4.13 9.20
C GLY A 82 5.33 -3.21 8.02
N THR A 83 6.49 -2.57 8.03
CA THR A 83 6.80 -1.48 7.10
C THR A 83 7.06 -1.91 5.66
N ASP A 84 7.30 -3.22 5.38
CA ASP A 84 7.68 -3.68 4.04
C ASP A 84 6.55 -3.56 3.01
N THR A 85 5.30 -3.75 3.43
CA THR A 85 4.12 -3.68 2.54
C THR A 85 3.03 -2.73 3.05
N LEU A 86 3.34 -1.87 4.03
CA LEU A 86 2.40 -0.90 4.59
C LEU A 86 1.84 0.03 3.51
N GLU A 87 2.69 0.49 2.59
CA GLU A 87 2.30 1.38 1.49
C GLU A 87 1.28 0.75 0.53
N GLU A 88 1.36 -0.57 0.32
CA GLU A 88 0.42 -1.32 -0.51
C GLU A 88 -0.92 -1.50 0.20
N THR A 89 -0.87 -1.94 1.47
CA THR A 89 -2.08 -2.12 2.30
C THR A 89 -2.82 -0.80 2.48
N ALA A 90 -2.11 0.29 2.80
CA ALA A 90 -2.70 1.61 2.96
C ALA A 90 -3.38 2.10 1.68
N LEU A 91 -2.73 1.94 0.52
CA LEU A 91 -3.33 2.34 -0.74
C LEU A 91 -4.53 1.47 -1.12
N TRP A 92 -4.46 0.13 -0.92
CA TRP A 92 -5.61 -0.74 -1.17
C TRP A 92 -6.83 -0.29 -0.37
N LEU A 93 -6.66 -0.06 0.93
CA LEU A 93 -7.73 0.41 1.80
C LEU A 93 -8.24 1.80 1.37
N GLU A 94 -7.37 2.73 1.00
CA GLU A 94 -7.79 4.06 0.53
C GLU A 94 -8.64 3.99 -0.74
N LEU A 95 -8.33 3.06 -1.64
CA LEU A 95 -9.07 2.86 -2.89
C LEU A 95 -10.41 2.15 -2.69
N THR A 96 -10.60 1.45 -1.56
CA THR A 96 -11.76 0.56 -1.36
C THR A 96 -12.60 0.86 -0.11
N TYR A 97 -12.16 1.78 0.76
CA TYR A 97 -12.86 2.20 1.97
C TYR A 97 -13.54 3.55 1.77
N ASP A 98 -14.86 3.64 2.03
CA ASP A 98 -15.68 4.85 1.87
C ASP A 98 -16.17 5.44 3.19
N GLY A 99 -15.80 4.87 4.32
CA GLY A 99 -16.26 5.32 5.63
C GLY A 99 -15.76 6.73 6.01
N ALA A 100 -16.48 7.38 6.93
CA ALA A 100 -16.12 8.68 7.49
C ALA A 100 -15.07 8.55 8.60
N ALA A 101 -15.10 7.46 9.39
CA ALA A 101 -14.12 7.22 10.44
C ALA A 101 -12.72 7.07 9.84
N PRO A 102 -11.69 7.78 10.34
CA PRO A 102 -10.34 7.66 9.83
C PRO A 102 -9.75 6.27 10.12
N VAL A 103 -9.01 5.74 9.16
CA VAL A 103 -8.21 4.52 9.29
C VAL A 103 -6.74 4.89 9.24
N VAL A 104 -6.04 4.76 10.35
CA VAL A 104 -4.64 5.20 10.47
C VAL A 104 -3.72 3.98 10.51
N LEU A 105 -2.87 3.81 9.50
CA LEU A 105 -1.82 2.80 9.52
C LEU A 105 -0.57 3.35 10.19
N THR A 106 0.07 2.52 11.03
CA THR A 106 1.33 2.84 11.66
C THR A 106 2.21 1.59 11.82
N GLY A 107 3.46 1.79 12.20
CA GLY A 107 4.43 0.73 12.40
C GLY A 107 5.65 1.25 13.15
N ALA A 108 6.77 0.54 13.05
CA ALA A 108 8.02 0.98 13.66
C ALA A 108 9.22 0.65 12.76
N ALA A 109 10.25 1.47 12.82
CA ALA A 109 11.55 1.18 12.22
C ALA A 109 12.43 0.31 13.13
N LYS A 110 12.22 0.40 14.45
CA LYS A 110 12.98 -0.30 15.49
C LYS A 110 12.09 -1.30 16.22
N THR A 111 12.69 -2.39 16.70
CA THR A 111 11.98 -3.45 17.42
C THR A 111 11.46 -2.99 18.77
N ALA A 112 10.45 -3.69 19.29
CA ALA A 112 9.80 -3.33 20.55
C ALA A 112 10.72 -3.39 21.78
N ASP A 113 11.81 -4.15 21.72
CA ASP A 113 12.84 -4.31 22.74
C ASP A 113 14.05 -3.37 22.56
N ALA A 114 14.08 -2.57 21.50
CA ALA A 114 15.15 -1.59 21.29
C ALA A 114 15.08 -0.48 22.37
N PRO A 115 16.24 -0.02 22.90
CA PRO A 115 16.28 1.05 23.92
C PRO A 115 15.65 2.36 23.44
N ASP A 116 15.67 2.58 22.12
CA ASP A 116 15.16 3.76 21.44
C ASP A 116 14.03 3.38 20.45
N ALA A 117 13.18 2.41 20.85
CA ALA A 117 12.03 1.96 20.07
C ALA A 117 11.11 3.13 19.72
N ASP A 118 10.81 3.28 18.43
CA ASP A 118 9.92 4.33 17.90
C ASP A 118 8.43 3.93 17.91
N GLY A 119 8.16 2.63 18.01
CA GLY A 119 6.82 2.07 17.98
C GLY A 119 5.82 2.68 18.98
N PRO A 120 6.17 2.84 20.28
CA PRO A 120 5.26 3.42 21.28
C PRO A 120 4.84 4.86 20.94
N THR A 121 5.75 5.68 20.40
CA THR A 121 5.42 7.04 19.97
C THR A 121 4.55 7.03 18.74
N ASN A 122 4.91 6.25 17.71
CA ASN A 122 4.13 6.13 16.49
C ASN A 122 2.70 5.62 16.77
N LEU A 123 2.53 4.65 17.68
CA LEU A 123 1.21 4.14 18.04
C LEU A 123 0.37 5.19 18.78
N ARG A 124 0.97 5.92 19.73
CA ARG A 124 0.30 7.01 20.45
C ARG A 124 -0.19 8.09 19.50
N ASP A 125 0.67 8.53 18.58
CA ASP A 125 0.33 9.55 17.59
C ASP A 125 -0.79 9.08 16.67
N ALA A 126 -0.75 7.81 16.23
CA ALA A 126 -1.78 7.20 15.41
C ALA A 126 -3.14 7.10 16.14
N VAL A 127 -3.15 6.72 17.42
CA VAL A 127 -4.37 6.68 18.25
C VAL A 127 -4.95 8.08 18.45
N ALA A 128 -4.11 9.06 18.76
CA ALA A 128 -4.53 10.45 18.90
C ALA A 128 -5.14 10.99 17.59
N LEU A 129 -4.51 10.71 16.46
CA LEU A 129 -5.00 11.10 15.14
C LEU A 129 -6.34 10.41 14.80
N ALA A 130 -6.45 9.09 15.02
CA ALA A 130 -7.67 8.34 14.74
C ALA A 130 -8.87 8.80 15.59
N GLY A 131 -8.61 9.28 16.81
CA GLY A 131 -9.64 9.85 17.70
C GLY A 131 -9.93 11.34 17.49
N SER A 132 -9.22 12.00 16.56
CA SER A 132 -9.38 13.45 16.32
C SER A 132 -10.56 13.75 15.42
N ALA A 133 -11.29 14.83 15.74
CA ALA A 133 -12.35 15.34 14.89
C ALA A 133 -11.82 15.85 13.53
N ASP A 134 -10.58 16.33 13.50
CA ASP A 134 -9.96 16.86 12.27
C ASP A 134 -9.62 15.77 11.26
N ALA A 135 -9.50 14.51 11.73
CA ALA A 135 -9.24 13.37 10.85
C ALA A 135 -10.52 12.77 10.22
N GLN A 136 -11.70 13.17 10.70
CA GLN A 136 -12.97 12.66 10.18
C GLN A 136 -13.15 13.00 8.70
N GLY A 137 -13.52 11.99 7.91
CA GLY A 137 -13.70 12.12 6.45
C GLY A 137 -12.40 12.10 5.64
N LEU A 138 -11.23 12.07 6.28
CA LEU A 138 -9.94 11.97 5.57
C LEU A 138 -9.67 10.56 4.98
N GLY A 139 -10.45 9.52 5.38
CA GLY A 139 -10.27 8.15 4.91
C GLY A 139 -9.04 7.49 5.52
N VAL A 140 -8.17 6.90 4.69
CA VAL A 140 -6.98 6.21 5.16
C VAL A 140 -5.78 7.14 5.25
N LEU A 141 -5.02 7.05 6.33
CA LEU A 141 -3.83 7.84 6.62
C LEU A 141 -2.67 6.93 7.03
N ILE A 142 -1.45 7.39 6.81
CA ILE A 142 -0.24 6.77 7.37
C ILE A 142 0.32 7.74 8.38
N CYS A 143 0.45 7.30 9.66
CA CYS A 143 1.07 8.08 10.74
C CYS A 143 2.39 7.40 11.13
N PHE A 144 3.52 8.03 10.84
CA PHE A 144 4.84 7.43 11.06
C PHE A 144 5.91 8.50 11.27
N GLY A 145 6.70 8.38 12.34
CA GLY A 145 7.82 9.28 12.61
C GLY A 145 7.40 10.75 12.77
N GLY A 146 6.22 11.01 13.32
CA GLY A 146 5.65 12.34 13.51
C GLY A 146 5.02 12.97 12.26
N ALA A 147 5.04 12.27 11.11
CA ALA A 147 4.39 12.73 9.88
C ALA A 147 3.04 12.02 9.65
N VAL A 148 2.09 12.75 9.07
CA VAL A 148 0.81 12.22 8.59
C VAL A 148 0.82 12.27 7.07
N LEU A 149 0.77 11.12 6.42
CA LEU A 149 0.91 10.99 4.97
C LEU A 149 -0.38 10.42 4.33
N ALA A 150 -0.66 10.89 3.11
CA ALA A 150 -1.68 10.28 2.26
C ALA A 150 -1.14 8.94 1.70
N PRO A 151 -1.94 7.85 1.65
CA PRO A 151 -1.48 6.58 1.09
C PRO A 151 -0.99 6.68 -0.35
N LEU A 152 -1.72 7.41 -1.20
CA LEU A 152 -1.36 7.55 -2.61
C LEU A 152 -0.07 8.35 -2.80
N GLY A 153 0.94 7.71 -3.39
CA GLY A 153 2.26 8.29 -3.62
C GLY A 153 3.25 8.09 -2.47
N THR A 154 2.79 7.57 -1.32
CA THR A 154 3.67 7.21 -0.21
C THR A 154 4.42 5.92 -0.50
N HIS A 155 5.72 5.91 -0.23
CA HIS A 155 6.59 4.73 -0.40
C HIS A 155 7.63 4.64 0.72
N LYS A 156 8.04 3.41 1.02
CA LYS A 156 9.08 3.15 2.02
C LYS A 156 10.42 3.69 1.56
N GLY A 157 11.06 4.48 2.41
CA GLY A 157 12.43 4.95 2.26
C GLY A 157 13.38 4.30 3.27
N SER A 158 14.63 4.73 3.29
CA SER A 158 15.65 4.20 4.22
C SER A 158 15.42 4.61 5.68
N ALA A 159 14.74 5.73 5.92
CA ALA A 159 14.51 6.29 7.26
C ALA A 159 13.01 6.34 7.65
N GLY A 160 12.14 5.63 6.94
CA GLY A 160 10.70 5.68 7.15
C GLY A 160 9.96 5.77 5.82
N PHE A 161 8.91 6.58 5.75
CA PHE A 161 8.12 6.75 4.55
C PHE A 161 8.29 8.15 3.96
N ASN A 162 8.30 8.21 2.62
CA ASN A 162 8.24 9.45 1.85
C ASN A 162 6.91 9.49 1.11
N GLY A 163 6.21 10.62 1.19
CA GLY A 163 4.91 10.76 0.54
C GLY A 163 4.31 12.14 0.72
N PRO A 164 3.12 12.38 0.16
CA PRO A 164 2.40 13.63 0.35
C PRO A 164 1.93 13.78 1.80
N GLU A 165 2.37 14.84 2.47
CA GLU A 165 1.90 15.17 3.81
C GLU A 165 0.45 15.68 3.77
N VAL A 166 -0.34 15.26 4.76
CA VAL A 166 -1.73 15.71 4.96
C VAL A 166 -1.73 16.74 6.08
N VAL A 167 -2.03 17.99 5.73
CA VAL A 167 -2.13 19.08 6.71
C VAL A 167 -3.58 19.28 7.13
N ASP A 168 -4.49 19.58 6.19
CA ASP A 168 -5.91 19.84 6.50
C ASP A 168 -6.85 18.93 5.71
N ARG A 169 -6.56 18.68 4.45
CA ARG A 169 -7.41 17.93 3.52
C ARG A 169 -6.58 17.10 2.56
N LYS A 170 -7.17 16.01 2.07
CA LYS A 170 -6.63 15.25 0.94
C LYS A 170 -7.76 14.83 0.00
N GLU A 171 -7.43 14.67 -1.26
CA GLU A 171 -8.33 14.06 -2.22
C GLU A 171 -8.32 12.53 -2.02
N ARG A 172 -9.50 11.90 -2.02
CA ARG A 172 -9.64 10.46 -1.81
C ARG A 172 -9.87 9.75 -3.14
N PRO A 173 -8.97 8.87 -3.56
CA PRO A 173 -9.08 8.11 -4.81
C PRO A 173 -9.98 6.87 -4.66
N PHE A 174 -11.14 7.01 -3.99
CA PHE A 174 -12.07 5.89 -3.82
C PHE A 174 -12.60 5.40 -5.17
N LEU A 175 -12.44 4.10 -5.45
CA LEU A 175 -12.87 3.46 -6.69
C LEU A 175 -14.10 2.55 -6.50
N GLY A 176 -14.31 2.05 -5.29
CA GLY A 176 -15.42 1.18 -4.95
C GLY A 176 -15.05 0.10 -3.94
N THR A 177 -16.00 -0.35 -3.14
CA THR A 177 -15.79 -1.41 -2.15
C THR A 177 -15.78 -2.77 -2.86
N VAL A 178 -14.63 -3.42 -2.85
CA VAL A 178 -14.40 -4.73 -3.49
C VAL A 178 -13.50 -5.61 -2.63
N SER A 179 -13.66 -6.93 -2.75
CA SER A 179 -12.78 -7.91 -2.11
C SER A 179 -11.44 -7.99 -2.85
N ALA A 180 -10.36 -8.00 -2.11
CA ALA A 180 -9.02 -8.15 -2.65
C ALA A 180 -8.80 -9.54 -3.27
N VAL A 181 -9.38 -10.58 -2.67
CA VAL A 181 -9.31 -11.97 -3.20
C VAL A 181 -10.05 -12.11 -4.53
N ALA A 182 -11.10 -11.33 -4.74
CA ALA A 182 -11.86 -11.34 -6.00
C ALA A 182 -11.21 -10.46 -7.08
N ALA A 183 -10.22 -9.64 -6.72
CA ALA A 183 -9.55 -8.76 -7.68
C ALA A 183 -8.72 -9.56 -8.69
N PRO A 184 -8.64 -9.10 -9.96
CA PRO A 184 -7.81 -9.72 -10.96
C PRO A 184 -6.32 -9.71 -10.57
N ARG A 185 -5.60 -10.76 -10.99
CA ARG A 185 -4.15 -10.83 -10.80
C ARG A 185 -3.44 -9.71 -11.55
N VAL A 186 -2.59 -8.98 -10.84
CA VAL A 186 -1.67 -7.97 -11.38
C VAL A 186 -0.27 -8.26 -10.86
N ASP A 187 0.69 -8.41 -11.76
CA ASP A 187 2.08 -8.70 -11.43
C ASP A 187 2.99 -7.48 -11.71
N VAL A 188 4.18 -7.47 -11.09
CA VAL A 188 5.25 -6.51 -11.39
C VAL A 188 6.37 -7.25 -12.11
N VAL A 189 6.82 -6.72 -13.25
CA VAL A 189 7.92 -7.28 -14.04
C VAL A 189 9.05 -6.25 -14.14
N ALA A 190 10.21 -6.62 -13.61
CA ALA A 190 11.40 -5.77 -13.64
C ALA A 190 12.06 -5.78 -15.03
N CYS A 191 12.35 -4.58 -15.54
CA CYS A 191 13.19 -4.39 -16.72
C CYS A 191 14.64 -4.16 -16.31
N TYR A 192 15.56 -4.84 -17.00
CA TYR A 192 17.00 -4.74 -16.79
C TYR A 192 17.75 -4.90 -18.11
N LEU A 193 19.07 -4.69 -18.12
CA LEU A 193 19.88 -4.88 -19.33
C LEU A 193 19.82 -6.34 -19.79
N GLY A 194 19.32 -6.56 -21.01
CA GLY A 194 19.12 -7.90 -21.58
C GLY A 194 17.82 -8.57 -21.18
N ALA A 195 16.88 -7.86 -20.50
CA ALA A 195 15.52 -8.37 -20.25
C ALA A 195 14.79 -8.65 -21.57
N ASP A 196 14.08 -9.78 -21.58
CA ASP A 196 13.24 -10.25 -22.67
C ASP A 196 11.77 -10.42 -22.27
N ALA A 197 10.96 -11.01 -23.10
CA ALA A 197 9.53 -11.22 -22.91
C ALA A 197 9.18 -12.33 -21.89
N VAL A 198 10.13 -13.19 -21.49
CA VAL A 198 9.84 -14.43 -20.73
C VAL A 198 9.07 -14.18 -19.44
N ALA A 199 9.47 -13.19 -18.64
CA ALA A 199 8.80 -12.89 -17.38
C ALA A 199 7.38 -12.34 -17.60
N LEU A 200 7.20 -11.45 -18.59
CA LEU A 200 5.90 -10.88 -18.95
C LEU A 200 4.96 -11.96 -19.50
N ASP A 201 5.44 -12.78 -20.42
CA ASP A 201 4.68 -13.88 -21.00
C ASP A 201 4.26 -14.90 -19.94
N ALA A 202 5.13 -15.23 -18.97
CA ALA A 202 4.85 -16.12 -17.86
C ALA A 202 3.76 -15.57 -16.91
N CYS A 203 3.80 -14.28 -16.59
CA CYS A 203 2.76 -13.64 -15.76
C CYS A 203 1.39 -13.72 -16.46
N VAL A 204 1.32 -13.41 -17.74
CA VAL A 204 0.08 -13.48 -18.51
C VAL A 204 -0.41 -14.92 -18.64
N ALA A 205 0.46 -15.89 -18.91
CA ALA A 205 0.13 -17.30 -18.94
C ALA A 205 -0.40 -17.82 -17.59
N ALA A 206 0.08 -17.23 -16.47
CA ALA A 206 -0.41 -17.52 -15.11
C ALA A 206 -1.73 -16.79 -14.77
N GLY A 207 -2.36 -16.08 -15.73
CA GLY A 207 -3.67 -15.45 -15.59
C GLY A 207 -3.64 -13.98 -15.20
N ALA A 208 -2.49 -13.29 -15.31
CA ALA A 208 -2.45 -11.86 -15.07
C ALA A 208 -3.35 -11.08 -16.04
N ARG A 209 -4.21 -10.22 -15.51
CA ARG A 209 -5.04 -9.29 -16.27
C ARG A 209 -4.41 -7.90 -16.35
N GLY A 210 -3.44 -7.64 -15.48
CA GLY A 210 -2.61 -6.45 -15.52
C GLY A 210 -1.16 -6.77 -15.21
N VAL A 211 -0.24 -5.98 -15.77
CA VAL A 211 1.19 -6.05 -15.47
C VAL A 211 1.74 -4.65 -15.33
N VAL A 212 2.53 -4.41 -14.29
CA VAL A 212 3.31 -3.19 -14.12
C VAL A 212 4.75 -3.47 -14.52
N LEU A 213 5.27 -2.74 -15.48
CA LEU A 213 6.69 -2.77 -15.80
C LEU A 213 7.45 -1.85 -14.83
N GLU A 214 8.38 -2.41 -14.07
CA GLU A 214 9.38 -1.65 -13.35
C GLU A 214 10.50 -1.27 -14.32
N ALA A 215 10.25 -0.21 -15.09
CA ALA A 215 11.05 0.18 -16.24
C ALA A 215 12.36 0.91 -15.87
N LEU A 216 13.21 1.12 -16.87
CA LEU A 216 14.50 1.80 -16.77
C LEU A 216 14.33 3.31 -16.89
N GLY A 217 15.11 4.07 -16.11
CA GLY A 217 15.16 5.54 -16.25
C GLY A 217 13.78 6.18 -16.19
N ALA A 218 13.41 6.95 -17.18
CA ALA A 218 12.12 7.64 -17.30
C ALA A 218 10.99 6.78 -17.90
N GLY A 219 11.06 5.45 -17.77
CA GLY A 219 10.06 4.54 -18.31
C GLY A 219 10.46 3.84 -19.59
N ASN A 220 11.73 3.51 -19.76
CA ASN A 220 12.25 2.85 -20.96
C ASN A 220 12.37 1.32 -20.77
N ALA A 221 12.24 0.56 -21.86
CA ALA A 221 12.51 -0.86 -21.93
C ALA A 221 13.16 -1.24 -23.25
N GLY A 222 13.72 -2.45 -23.36
CA GLY A 222 14.27 -2.97 -24.59
C GLY A 222 13.19 -3.40 -25.59
N ASP A 223 13.56 -3.52 -26.88
CA ASP A 223 12.63 -3.81 -27.97
C ASP A 223 11.82 -5.10 -27.75
N LEU A 224 12.43 -6.16 -27.23
CA LEU A 224 11.72 -7.42 -26.93
C LEU A 224 10.59 -7.25 -25.90
N ILE A 225 10.77 -6.33 -24.92
CA ILE A 225 9.71 -5.98 -23.98
C ILE A 225 8.61 -5.17 -24.71
N VAL A 226 8.97 -4.20 -25.56
CA VAL A 226 8.02 -3.40 -26.32
C VAL A 226 7.14 -4.28 -27.21
N GLU A 227 7.74 -5.24 -27.93
CA GLU A 227 7.01 -6.22 -28.74
C GLU A 227 6.06 -7.08 -27.92
N ALA A 228 6.49 -7.53 -26.73
CA ALA A 228 5.64 -8.30 -25.82
C ALA A 228 4.47 -7.46 -25.30
N VAL A 229 4.72 -6.20 -24.91
CA VAL A 229 3.66 -5.26 -24.48
C VAL A 229 2.63 -5.08 -25.59
N GLN A 230 3.05 -4.86 -26.84
CA GLN A 230 2.14 -4.73 -27.97
C GLN A 230 1.23 -5.95 -28.16
N ARG A 231 1.81 -7.17 -28.08
CA ARG A 231 1.04 -8.42 -28.18
C ARG A 231 0.02 -8.55 -27.06
N HIS A 232 0.43 -8.29 -25.82
CA HIS A 232 -0.43 -8.48 -24.64
C HIS A 232 -1.50 -7.39 -24.54
N CYS A 233 -1.18 -6.13 -24.84
CA CYS A 233 -2.20 -5.07 -24.90
C CYS A 233 -3.24 -5.38 -25.98
N ALA A 234 -2.83 -5.85 -27.18
CA ALA A 234 -3.74 -6.28 -28.23
C ALA A 234 -4.62 -7.47 -27.80
N ALA A 235 -4.14 -8.31 -26.89
CA ALA A 235 -4.91 -9.41 -26.29
C ALA A 235 -5.78 -9.01 -25.09
N GLY A 236 -5.84 -7.71 -24.74
CA GLY A 236 -6.68 -7.18 -23.67
C GLY A 236 -6.04 -7.23 -22.27
N VAL A 237 -4.72 -7.46 -22.16
CA VAL A 237 -4.00 -7.30 -20.90
C VAL A 237 -3.65 -5.84 -20.70
N THR A 238 -3.92 -5.30 -19.53
CA THR A 238 -3.54 -3.92 -19.20
C THR A 238 -2.08 -3.88 -18.75
N VAL A 239 -1.23 -3.17 -19.48
CA VAL A 239 0.17 -2.94 -19.09
C VAL A 239 0.35 -1.51 -18.64
N ALA A 240 0.98 -1.30 -17.48
CA ALA A 240 1.34 0.01 -16.97
C ALA A 240 2.85 0.13 -16.82
N VAL A 241 3.38 1.34 -16.99
CA VAL A 241 4.81 1.64 -16.90
C VAL A 241 5.08 2.52 -15.69
N SER A 242 5.82 2.00 -14.73
CA SER A 242 6.43 2.70 -13.62
C SER A 242 7.96 2.69 -13.77
N THR A 243 8.71 3.12 -12.76
CA THR A 243 10.18 3.14 -12.83
C THR A 243 10.84 2.58 -11.59
N ARG A 244 12.00 1.92 -11.76
CA ARG A 244 12.87 1.50 -10.67
C ARG A 244 13.69 2.64 -10.06
N VAL A 245 13.72 3.82 -10.72
CA VAL A 245 14.51 4.95 -10.24
C VAL A 245 13.87 5.56 -8.99
N PRO A 246 14.55 5.62 -7.84
CA PRO A 246 14.04 6.29 -6.66
C PRO A 246 13.69 7.75 -6.98
N ASN A 247 12.47 8.20 -6.59
CA ASN A 247 11.95 9.54 -6.88
C ASN A 247 11.91 9.92 -8.38
N GLY A 248 12.10 8.92 -9.29
CA GLY A 248 11.99 9.13 -10.72
C GLY A 248 10.56 9.36 -11.17
N ARG A 249 10.40 10.12 -12.24
CA ARG A 249 9.09 10.29 -12.92
C ARG A 249 9.14 9.58 -14.27
N VAL A 250 8.06 8.89 -14.59
CA VAL A 250 7.89 8.27 -15.91
C VAL A 250 7.32 9.30 -16.88
N ALA A 251 7.95 9.39 -18.05
CA ALA A 251 7.49 10.23 -19.13
C ALA A 251 7.86 9.55 -20.48
N ALA A 252 6.91 9.45 -21.39
CA ALA A 252 7.13 8.87 -22.72
C ALA A 252 7.84 9.86 -23.65
N SER A 253 8.95 10.46 -23.20
CA SER A 253 9.74 11.48 -23.92
C SER A 253 10.92 10.91 -24.71
N TYR A 254 11.39 9.72 -24.35
CA TYR A 254 12.44 8.99 -25.06
C TYR A 254 11.83 7.95 -26.00
N GLY A 255 12.55 7.61 -27.09
CA GLY A 255 12.10 6.64 -28.09
C GLY A 255 11.54 5.33 -27.50
N PRO A 256 12.28 4.60 -26.63
CA PRO A 256 11.77 3.36 -26.05
C PRO A 256 10.54 3.53 -25.15
N GLY A 257 10.49 4.60 -24.36
CA GLY A 257 9.31 4.91 -23.53
C GLY A 257 8.10 5.32 -24.36
N ARG A 258 8.34 6.03 -25.47
CA ARG A 258 7.28 6.36 -26.44
C ARG A 258 6.77 5.10 -27.13
N ALA A 259 7.65 4.19 -27.52
CA ALA A 259 7.27 2.93 -28.15
C ALA A 259 6.39 2.07 -27.20
N LEU A 260 6.65 2.06 -25.89
CA LEU A 260 5.79 1.40 -24.92
C LEU A 260 4.38 2.03 -24.88
N ALA A 261 4.30 3.36 -24.87
CA ALA A 261 3.01 4.06 -24.89
C ALA A 261 2.24 3.80 -26.19
N ASP A 262 2.92 3.85 -27.34
CA ASP A 262 2.34 3.56 -28.65
C ASP A 262 1.91 2.08 -28.80
N ALA A 263 2.57 1.16 -28.06
CA ALA A 263 2.18 -0.24 -27.92
C ALA A 263 0.94 -0.46 -27.03
N GLY A 264 0.41 0.59 -26.40
CA GLY A 264 -0.79 0.57 -25.58
C GLY A 264 -0.54 0.55 -24.06
N ALA A 265 0.71 0.69 -23.61
CA ALA A 265 0.98 0.75 -22.19
C ALA A 265 0.56 2.10 -21.57
N LEU A 266 0.00 2.05 -20.36
CA LEU A 266 -0.39 3.22 -19.58
C LEU A 266 0.81 3.75 -18.79
N VAL A 267 1.10 5.03 -18.94
CA VAL A 267 2.20 5.69 -18.22
C VAL A 267 1.73 6.07 -16.82
N MET A 268 2.45 5.64 -15.79
CA MET A 268 2.24 6.04 -14.39
C MET A 268 3.36 7.01 -13.95
N PRO A 269 3.13 8.32 -14.02
CA PRO A 269 4.20 9.31 -13.83
C PRO A 269 4.78 9.36 -12.42
N ARG A 270 4.00 8.99 -11.41
CA ARG A 270 4.30 9.26 -9.99
C ARG A 270 4.39 8.03 -9.12
N LEU A 271 3.60 6.99 -9.41
CA LEU A 271 3.51 5.83 -8.55
C LEU A 271 4.69 4.88 -8.76
N ARG A 272 5.25 4.43 -7.64
CA ARG A 272 6.24 3.35 -7.61
C ARG A 272 5.58 2.01 -8.00
N PRO A 273 6.36 1.02 -8.47
CA PRO A 273 5.79 -0.24 -8.95
C PRO A 273 4.84 -0.93 -7.98
N PRO A 274 5.10 -1.02 -6.65
CA PRO A 274 4.16 -1.62 -5.71
C PRO A 274 2.80 -0.90 -5.69
N GLN A 275 2.79 0.42 -5.61
CA GLN A 275 1.56 1.20 -5.60
C GLN A 275 0.87 1.24 -6.97
N ALA A 276 1.63 1.30 -8.06
CA ALA A 276 1.11 1.18 -9.43
C ALA A 276 0.33 -0.14 -9.60
N ARG A 277 0.86 -1.23 -9.05
CA ARG A 277 0.21 -2.55 -9.00
C ARG A 277 -1.13 -2.49 -8.25
N VAL A 278 -1.15 -1.90 -7.06
CA VAL A 278 -2.36 -1.80 -6.24
C VAL A 278 -3.43 -0.95 -6.94
N LEU A 279 -3.06 0.20 -7.50
CA LEU A 279 -3.98 1.06 -8.26
C LEU A 279 -4.60 0.31 -9.45
N LEU A 280 -3.76 -0.39 -10.23
CA LEU A 280 -4.22 -1.16 -11.38
C LEU A 280 -5.14 -2.31 -10.96
N MET A 281 -4.80 -3.01 -9.88
CA MET A 281 -5.60 -4.10 -9.33
C MET A 281 -6.99 -3.61 -8.89
N ALA A 282 -7.07 -2.48 -8.17
CA ALA A 282 -8.33 -1.90 -7.73
C ALA A 282 -9.17 -1.38 -8.92
N ALA A 283 -8.56 -0.71 -9.89
CA ALA A 283 -9.25 -0.22 -11.08
C ALA A 283 -9.87 -1.37 -11.90
N LEU A 284 -9.15 -2.47 -12.07
CA LEU A 284 -9.66 -3.66 -12.75
C LEU A 284 -10.76 -4.36 -11.94
N ALA A 285 -10.63 -4.44 -10.61
CA ALA A 285 -11.62 -5.07 -9.74
C ALA A 285 -12.97 -4.32 -9.73
N THR A 286 -12.92 -2.99 -9.78
CA THR A 286 -14.12 -2.13 -9.77
C THR A 286 -14.70 -1.89 -11.17
N CYS A 287 -14.12 -2.50 -12.20
CA CYS A 287 -14.49 -2.24 -13.61
C CYS A 287 -14.43 -0.73 -13.98
N SER A 288 -13.59 0.02 -13.30
CA SER A 288 -13.38 1.44 -13.58
C SER A 288 -12.66 1.64 -14.92
N PRO A 289 -12.87 2.78 -15.61
CA PRO A 289 -12.10 3.11 -16.82
C PRO A 289 -10.61 3.27 -16.49
N VAL A 290 -9.82 2.20 -16.65
CA VAL A 290 -8.43 2.11 -16.15
C VAL A 290 -7.58 3.27 -16.66
N GLY A 291 -7.74 3.67 -17.93
CA GLY A 291 -7.02 4.80 -18.51
C GLY A 291 -7.28 6.13 -17.78
N GLU A 292 -8.54 6.39 -17.38
CA GLU A 292 -8.90 7.60 -16.64
C GLU A 292 -8.37 7.55 -15.20
N VAL A 293 -8.47 6.38 -14.54
CA VAL A 293 -7.93 6.17 -13.20
C VAL A 293 -6.42 6.42 -13.19
N VAL A 294 -5.69 5.86 -14.15
CA VAL A 294 -4.23 6.06 -14.28
C VAL A 294 -3.90 7.52 -14.62
N ALA A 295 -4.64 8.16 -15.51
CA ALA A 295 -4.40 9.57 -15.86
C ALA A 295 -4.57 10.50 -14.65
N ARG A 296 -5.51 10.18 -13.75
CA ARG A 296 -5.80 11.00 -12.55
C ARG A 296 -4.86 10.68 -11.39
N TRP A 297 -4.64 9.41 -11.12
CA TRP A 297 -4.02 8.93 -9.87
C TRP A 297 -2.64 8.25 -10.06
N GLY A 298 -2.25 7.89 -11.28
CA GLY A 298 -1.03 7.16 -11.64
C GLY A 298 0.32 7.89 -11.55
#